data_a7856e904bf9e102dc0bc510cde95814
#
_entry.id   a7856e904bf9e102dc0bc510cde95814
#
_cell.length_a   1.000
_cell.length_b   1.000
_cell.length_c   1.000
_cell.angle_alpha   90.00
_cell.angle_beta   90.00
_cell.angle_gamma   90.00
#
_symmetry.space_group_name_H-M   'P 1'
#
loop_
_entity.id
_entity.type
_entity.pdbx_description
1 polymer ?
#
loop_
_entity_poly.entity_id
_entity_poly.type
_entity_poly.pdbx_seq_one_letter_code
_entity_poly.pdbx_strand_id
1 'polypeptide(L)'
;MLKKLALATALLAGLGTAHAYQAEINAGYENTDIDGFGDDVDTFSIGGKYYLNGVQVKNAPLAEAAFLGKASNIGLAYTNASTEDEGAELEIDTVGINGEFFIPNSQFYVSGSINRAEVTVEDEFGTASDDNTGYAIEAGYLPINGLLLAAGVSKENIDAHQAGKKGFINTFSSASALADDTALTLRAKYVTLVGNHYANFEASTAFGDETAYGVAADLYVDPTLSVGVSVNDATLDDFDTVFSVRAQKFFTPAIAAGLNYTTTDGADSFGINGTFRF
;
A
#
# COMPACT_ATOMS: atom_id res chain seq x y z
N MET A 1 -18.71 -17.66 20.76
CA MET A 1 -19.47 -16.96 19.70
C MET A 1 -19.99 -15.60 20.16
N LEU A 2 -20.69 -15.45 21.29
CA LEU A 2 -21.23 -14.15 21.77
C LEU A 2 -20.18 -13.02 21.94
N LYS A 3 -18.95 -13.33 22.41
CA LYS A 3 -17.89 -12.32 22.57
C LYS A 3 -17.36 -11.79 21.23
N LYS A 4 -17.33 -12.61 20.17
CA LYS A 4 -16.95 -12.19 18.81
C LYS A 4 -18.07 -11.37 18.15
N LEU A 5 -19.33 -11.71 18.44
CA LEU A 5 -20.49 -10.93 17.99
C LEU A 5 -20.58 -9.58 18.68
N ALA A 6 -20.28 -9.50 19.99
CA ALA A 6 -20.24 -8.24 20.76
C ALA A 6 -19.15 -7.28 20.27
N LEU A 7 -17.99 -7.79 19.85
CA LEU A 7 -16.92 -6.96 19.27
C LEU A 7 -17.33 -6.40 17.90
N ALA A 8 -17.96 -7.23 17.06
CA ALA A 8 -18.51 -6.78 15.77
C ALA A 8 -19.65 -5.76 15.94
N THR A 9 -20.49 -5.94 16.96
CA THR A 9 -21.61 -5.01 17.26
C THR A 9 -21.09 -3.69 17.84
N ALA A 10 -20.03 -3.70 18.66
CA ALA A 10 -19.38 -2.49 19.18
C ALA A 10 -18.69 -1.70 18.07
N LEU A 11 -18.09 -2.36 17.08
CA LEU A 11 -17.53 -1.76 15.87
C LEU A 11 -18.63 -1.11 15.00
N LEU A 12 -19.81 -1.74 14.88
CA LEU A 12 -20.96 -1.22 14.14
C LEU A 12 -21.66 -0.04 14.84
N ALA A 13 -21.62 0.02 16.18
CA ALA A 13 -22.23 1.12 16.94
C ALA A 13 -21.48 2.46 16.81
N GLY A 14 -20.22 2.44 16.37
CA GLY A 14 -19.44 3.63 16.03
C GLY A 14 -19.83 4.29 14.69
N LEU A 15 -20.80 3.75 13.95
CA LEU A 15 -21.25 4.25 12.64
C LEU A 15 -22.11 5.55 12.70
N GLY A 16 -22.25 6.17 13.88
CA GLY A 16 -22.91 7.46 14.03
C GLY A 16 -22.06 8.57 13.42
N THR A 17 -22.46 9.12 12.26
CA THR A 17 -22.08 10.42 11.67
C THR A 17 -20.68 10.94 12.06
N ALA A 18 -19.64 10.13 11.99
CA ALA A 18 -18.30 10.54 12.34
C ALA A 18 -17.75 11.44 11.22
N HIS A 19 -17.73 12.74 11.48
CA HIS A 19 -16.97 13.69 10.66
C HIS A 19 -15.45 13.54 10.84
N ALA A 20 -15.02 12.60 11.68
CA ALA A 20 -13.62 12.31 11.95
C ALA A 20 -13.45 10.81 12.30
N TYR A 21 -12.33 10.21 11.92
CA TYR A 21 -11.93 8.86 12.32
C TYR A 21 -10.50 8.89 12.87
N GLN A 22 -10.16 7.93 13.73
CA GLN A 22 -8.83 7.85 14.34
C GLN A 22 -8.13 6.51 14.10
N ALA A 23 -8.86 5.52 13.61
CA ALA A 23 -8.29 4.25 13.21
C ALA A 23 -8.83 3.81 11.84
N GLU A 24 -8.01 3.08 11.12
CA GLU A 24 -8.34 2.50 9.81
C GLU A 24 -7.83 1.07 9.76
N ILE A 25 -8.66 0.14 9.30
CA ILE A 25 -8.29 -1.23 8.99
C ILE A 25 -8.51 -1.46 7.52
N ASN A 26 -7.56 -2.12 6.87
CA ASN A 26 -7.64 -2.55 5.48
C ASN A 26 -7.42 -4.05 5.41
N ALA A 27 -8.13 -4.71 4.53
CA ALA A 27 -7.90 -6.11 4.18
C ALA A 27 -7.98 -6.25 2.66
N GLY A 28 -7.20 -7.13 2.07
CA GLY A 28 -7.17 -7.38 0.64
C GLY A 28 -6.92 -8.85 0.34
N TYR A 29 -7.37 -9.26 -0.83
CA TYR A 29 -7.05 -10.52 -1.45
C TYR A 29 -6.70 -10.25 -2.92
N GLU A 30 -5.68 -10.91 -3.41
CA GLU A 30 -5.21 -10.81 -4.79
C GLU A 30 -4.87 -12.21 -5.28
N ASN A 31 -5.31 -12.53 -6.48
CA ASN A 31 -4.94 -13.75 -7.20
C ASN A 31 -4.11 -13.35 -8.41
N THR A 32 -2.98 -14.02 -8.60
CA THR A 32 -2.02 -13.75 -9.66
C THR A 32 -1.76 -15.01 -10.45
N ASP A 33 -2.09 -14.97 -11.73
CA ASP A 33 -1.73 -15.97 -12.72
C ASP A 33 -0.32 -15.65 -13.26
N ILE A 34 0.59 -16.62 -13.22
CA ILE A 34 1.97 -16.49 -13.72
C ILE A 34 2.19 -17.51 -14.82
N ASP A 35 2.53 -17.04 -16.02
CA ASP A 35 2.78 -17.88 -17.19
C ASP A 35 3.89 -18.91 -16.90
N GLY A 36 3.56 -20.19 -17.07
CA GLY A 36 4.52 -21.29 -16.91
C GLY A 36 4.64 -21.81 -15.47
N PHE A 37 3.94 -21.21 -14.50
CA PHE A 37 3.69 -21.83 -13.20
C PHE A 37 2.41 -22.67 -13.24
N GLY A 38 2.36 -23.75 -12.42
CA GLY A 38 1.24 -24.68 -12.41
C GLY A 38 -0.02 -24.11 -11.77
N ASP A 39 0.14 -23.40 -10.66
CA ASP A 39 -0.96 -22.81 -9.89
C ASP A 39 -0.76 -21.30 -9.71
N ASP A 40 -1.88 -20.59 -9.50
CA ASP A 40 -1.89 -19.16 -9.24
C ASP A 40 -1.25 -18.82 -7.88
N VAL A 41 -0.75 -17.60 -7.74
CA VAL A 41 -0.31 -17.07 -6.45
C VAL A 41 -1.47 -16.37 -5.77
N ASP A 42 -1.88 -16.88 -4.62
CA ASP A 42 -2.88 -16.26 -3.77
C ASP A 42 -2.23 -15.35 -2.72
N THR A 43 -2.63 -14.09 -2.67
CA THR A 43 -2.12 -13.14 -1.69
C THR A 43 -3.25 -12.61 -0.79
N PHE A 44 -3.09 -12.78 0.51
CA PHE A 44 -3.92 -12.15 1.53
C PHE A 44 -3.16 -11.04 2.23
N SER A 45 -3.83 -9.94 2.55
CA SER A 45 -3.25 -8.82 3.29
C SER A 45 -4.22 -8.26 4.31
N ILE A 46 -3.68 -7.84 5.46
CA ILE A 46 -4.40 -7.09 6.48
C ILE A 46 -3.49 -6.04 7.10
N GLY A 47 -4.02 -4.84 7.32
CA GLY A 47 -3.27 -3.76 7.95
C GLY A 47 -4.17 -2.85 8.77
N GLY A 48 -3.58 -2.18 9.76
CA GLY A 48 -4.23 -1.18 10.58
C GLY A 48 -3.38 0.07 10.72
N LYS A 49 -4.02 1.23 10.73
CA LYS A 49 -3.40 2.53 11.05
C LYS A 49 -4.13 3.19 12.21
N TYR A 50 -3.36 3.75 13.12
CA TYR A 50 -3.86 4.63 14.17
C TYR A 50 -3.32 6.04 13.94
N TYR A 51 -4.22 6.99 13.80
CA TYR A 51 -3.91 8.41 13.62
C TYR A 51 -3.79 9.09 14.99
N LEU A 52 -2.70 9.81 15.21
CA LEU A 52 -2.43 10.50 16.48
C LEU A 52 -3.45 11.60 16.77
N ASN A 53 -4.08 12.13 15.72
CA ASN A 53 -5.19 13.06 15.80
C ASN A 53 -6.30 12.59 14.86
N GLY A 54 -7.55 12.82 15.23
CA GLY A 54 -8.69 12.44 14.39
C GLY A 54 -8.63 13.07 12.99
N VAL A 55 -8.78 12.24 11.97
CA VAL A 55 -8.79 12.67 10.57
C VAL A 55 -10.13 13.28 10.23
N GLN A 56 -10.14 14.57 9.91
CA GLN A 56 -11.37 15.28 9.56
C GLN A 56 -11.78 15.00 8.12
N VAL A 57 -13.01 14.54 7.93
CA VAL A 57 -13.63 14.41 6.60
C VAL A 57 -14.12 15.79 6.16
N LYS A 58 -13.48 16.34 5.14
CA LYS A 58 -13.82 17.64 4.52
C LYS A 58 -14.38 17.41 3.12
N ASN A 59 -14.70 18.50 2.41
CA ASN A 59 -15.10 18.48 1.00
C ASN A 59 -13.88 18.18 0.07
N ALA A 60 -13.24 17.04 0.30
CA ALA A 60 -12.07 16.55 -0.41
C ALA A 60 -12.21 15.02 -0.57
N PRO A 61 -11.42 14.36 -1.42
CA PRO A 61 -11.48 12.92 -1.57
C PRO A 61 -11.29 12.20 -0.23
N LEU A 62 -12.20 11.28 0.08
CA LEU A 62 -12.15 10.51 1.33
C LEU A 62 -10.86 9.67 1.43
N ALA A 63 -10.36 9.18 0.29
CA ALA A 63 -9.10 8.43 0.23
C ALA A 63 -7.90 9.30 0.66
N GLU A 64 -7.94 10.61 0.44
CA GLU A 64 -6.84 11.54 0.71
C GLU A 64 -7.02 12.38 1.99
N ALA A 65 -8.08 12.12 2.76
CA ALA A 65 -8.42 12.93 3.93
C ALA A 65 -7.28 13.01 4.96
N ALA A 66 -6.60 11.91 5.22
CA ALA A 66 -5.46 11.85 6.15
C ALA A 66 -4.26 12.67 5.66
N PHE A 67 -3.89 12.54 4.38
CA PHE A 67 -2.79 13.28 3.77
C PHE A 67 -3.07 14.78 3.71
N LEU A 68 -4.23 15.18 3.17
CA LEU A 68 -4.64 16.59 3.09
C LEU A 68 -4.84 17.23 4.47
N GLY A 69 -5.20 16.41 5.46
CA GLY A 69 -5.30 16.80 6.88
C GLY A 69 -3.98 16.79 7.63
N LYS A 70 -2.88 16.36 7.01
CA LYS A 70 -1.56 16.16 7.64
C LYS A 70 -1.67 15.33 8.92
N ALA A 71 -2.39 14.21 8.85
CA ALA A 71 -2.65 13.34 9.98
C ALA A 71 -1.49 12.36 10.19
N SER A 72 -0.69 12.60 11.22
CA SER A 72 0.37 11.69 11.64
C SER A 72 -0.21 10.36 12.12
N ASN A 73 0.44 9.25 11.77
CA ASN A 73 -0.04 7.92 12.09
C ASN A 73 1.09 6.94 12.35
N ILE A 74 0.72 5.82 12.97
CA ILE A 74 1.50 4.59 13.05
C ILE A 74 0.67 3.45 12.50
N GLY A 75 1.30 2.50 11.82
CA GLY A 75 0.63 1.37 11.19
C GLY A 75 1.35 0.06 11.42
N LEU A 76 0.59 -1.02 11.32
CA LEU A 76 1.04 -2.40 11.33
C LEU A 76 0.33 -3.13 10.19
N ALA A 77 1.04 -3.97 9.45
CA ALA A 77 0.44 -4.77 8.39
C ALA A 77 1.10 -6.15 8.29
N TYR A 78 0.35 -7.09 7.74
CA TYR A 78 0.77 -8.44 7.42
C TYR A 78 0.28 -8.80 6.02
N THR A 79 1.11 -9.50 5.25
CA THR A 79 0.75 -10.13 3.99
C THR A 79 1.27 -11.55 3.97
N ASN A 80 0.50 -12.41 3.32
CA ASN A 80 0.87 -13.79 3.02
C ASN A 80 0.59 -14.02 1.53
N ALA A 81 1.60 -14.44 0.78
CA ALA A 81 1.47 -14.84 -0.61
C ALA A 81 1.90 -16.30 -0.71
N SER A 82 1.08 -17.15 -1.32
CA SER A 82 1.36 -18.58 -1.41
C SER A 82 0.98 -19.13 -2.79
N THR A 83 1.74 -20.12 -3.24
CA THR A 83 1.46 -20.90 -4.46
C THR A 83 1.96 -22.34 -4.27
N GLU A 84 1.34 -23.28 -4.98
CA GLU A 84 1.77 -24.68 -5.03
C GLU A 84 2.07 -25.05 -6.51
N ASP A 85 3.24 -25.60 -6.77
CA ASP A 85 3.63 -26.05 -8.08
C ASP A 85 4.36 -27.40 -8.00
N GLU A 86 3.89 -28.41 -8.78
CA GLU A 86 4.45 -29.76 -8.86
C GLU A 86 4.72 -30.45 -7.49
N GLY A 87 3.93 -30.08 -6.45
CA GLY A 87 4.04 -30.62 -5.09
C GLY A 87 5.09 -29.92 -4.23
N ALA A 88 5.58 -28.77 -4.65
CA ALA A 88 6.30 -27.82 -3.81
C ALA A 88 5.40 -26.63 -3.49
N GLU A 89 5.34 -26.22 -2.21
CA GLU A 89 4.65 -25.05 -1.73
C GLU A 89 5.67 -23.92 -1.51
N LEU A 90 5.41 -22.75 -2.09
CA LEU A 90 6.14 -21.50 -1.84
C LEU A 90 5.24 -20.56 -1.06
N GLU A 91 5.71 -20.07 0.08
CA GLU A 91 5.01 -19.11 0.93
C GLU A 91 5.91 -17.92 1.23
N ILE A 92 5.35 -16.71 1.15
CA ILE A 92 6.02 -15.44 1.50
C ILE A 92 5.18 -14.73 2.53
N ASP A 93 5.66 -14.70 3.77
CA ASP A 93 5.07 -13.95 4.87
C ASP A 93 5.77 -12.62 5.07
N THR A 94 5.04 -11.51 5.06
CA THR A 94 5.61 -10.19 5.35
C THR A 94 4.86 -9.52 6.50
N VAL A 95 5.58 -9.13 7.54
CA VAL A 95 5.07 -8.28 8.61
C VAL A 95 5.81 -6.95 8.60
N GLY A 96 5.07 -5.84 8.72
CA GLY A 96 5.67 -4.51 8.67
C GLY A 96 5.04 -3.53 9.65
N ILE A 97 5.87 -2.61 10.15
CA ILE A 97 5.45 -1.46 10.96
C ILE A 97 5.88 -0.20 10.22
N ASN A 98 5.02 0.78 10.17
CA ASN A 98 5.33 2.09 9.59
C ASN A 98 4.81 3.24 10.45
N GLY A 99 5.38 4.43 10.21
CA GLY A 99 4.90 5.67 10.82
C GLY A 99 5.13 6.85 9.90
N GLU A 100 4.17 7.78 9.90
CA GLU A 100 4.24 9.04 9.16
C GLU A 100 3.95 10.18 10.11
N PHE A 101 4.83 11.18 10.14
CA PHE A 101 4.74 12.30 11.06
C PHE A 101 4.86 13.63 10.34
N PHE A 102 3.78 14.39 10.34
CA PHE A 102 3.74 15.78 9.92
C PHE A 102 4.12 16.66 11.12
N ILE A 103 5.23 17.38 11.04
CA ILE A 103 5.73 18.19 12.16
C ILE A 103 4.77 19.37 12.36
N PRO A 104 4.17 19.51 13.56
CA PRO A 104 3.18 20.55 13.82
C PRO A 104 3.72 21.96 13.56
N ASN A 105 2.88 22.84 13.00
CA ASN A 105 3.21 24.23 12.66
C ASN A 105 4.41 24.37 11.71
N SER A 106 4.70 23.34 10.93
CA SER A 106 5.77 23.36 9.93
C SER A 106 5.28 22.81 8.59
N GLN A 107 6.17 22.84 7.61
CA GLN A 107 5.97 22.20 6.31
C GLN A 107 6.81 20.92 6.18
N PHE A 108 7.34 20.41 7.27
CA PHE A 108 8.20 19.24 7.27
C PHE A 108 7.42 17.96 7.62
N TYR A 109 7.89 16.88 7.05
CA TYR A 109 7.35 15.53 7.16
C TYR A 109 8.51 14.56 7.36
N VAL A 110 8.29 13.52 8.14
CA VAL A 110 9.19 12.38 8.27
C VAL A 110 8.39 11.10 8.27
N SER A 111 8.92 10.06 7.68
CA SER A 111 8.36 8.72 7.78
C SER A 111 9.45 7.67 7.96
N GLY A 112 9.04 6.51 8.44
CA GLY A 112 9.89 5.35 8.56
C GLY A 112 9.08 4.09 8.54
N SER A 113 9.68 3.02 8.02
CA SER A 113 9.12 1.67 8.03
C SER A 113 10.21 0.63 8.27
N ILE A 114 9.80 -0.48 8.81
CA ILE A 114 10.58 -1.71 8.89
C ILE A 114 9.64 -2.87 8.60
N ASN A 115 10.10 -3.82 7.81
CA ASN A 115 9.40 -5.06 7.53
C ASN A 115 10.35 -6.25 7.63
N ARG A 116 9.79 -7.40 7.92
CA ARG A 116 10.45 -8.70 7.78
C ARG A 116 9.62 -9.53 6.83
N ALA A 117 10.29 -10.04 5.80
CA ALA A 117 9.75 -11.03 4.89
C ALA A 117 10.42 -12.36 5.16
N GLU A 118 9.65 -13.42 5.25
CA GLU A 118 10.09 -14.80 5.35
C GLU A 118 9.61 -15.57 4.14
N VAL A 119 10.52 -16.21 3.44
CA VAL A 119 10.24 -17.07 2.29
C VAL A 119 10.42 -18.51 2.74
N THR A 120 9.38 -19.32 2.62
CA THR A 120 9.38 -20.74 2.97
C THR A 120 9.09 -21.56 1.72
N VAL A 121 9.91 -22.58 1.49
CA VAL A 121 9.70 -23.58 0.44
C VAL A 121 9.55 -24.93 1.13
N GLU A 122 8.45 -25.63 0.87
CA GLU A 122 8.20 -26.98 1.34
C GLU A 122 8.03 -27.92 0.14
N ASP A 123 8.77 -29.02 0.12
CA ASP A 123 8.70 -30.05 -0.90
C ASP A 123 8.77 -31.46 -0.27
N GLU A 124 8.79 -32.52 -1.09
CA GLU A 124 8.87 -33.91 -0.63
C GLU A 124 10.18 -34.24 0.13
N PHE A 125 11.21 -33.38 0.03
CA PHE A 125 12.51 -33.57 0.69
C PHE A 125 12.63 -32.81 2.02
N GLY A 126 11.73 -31.85 2.28
CA GLY A 126 11.69 -31.09 3.54
C GLY A 126 11.25 -29.64 3.35
N THR A 127 11.45 -28.86 4.41
CA THR A 127 11.11 -27.43 4.47
C THR A 127 12.40 -26.63 4.61
N ALA A 128 12.56 -25.59 3.80
CA ALA A 128 13.62 -24.59 3.90
C ALA A 128 13.00 -23.19 4.02
N SER A 129 13.56 -22.36 4.90
CA SER A 129 13.13 -20.95 4.99
C SER A 129 14.32 -20.02 5.07
N ASP A 130 14.14 -18.82 4.52
CA ASP A 130 15.07 -17.69 4.60
C ASP A 130 14.28 -16.43 4.94
N ASP A 131 14.89 -15.50 5.67
CA ASP A 131 14.24 -14.26 6.07
C ASP A 131 15.09 -13.04 5.75
N ASN A 132 14.40 -11.96 5.43
CA ASN A 132 15.01 -10.70 5.11
C ASN A 132 14.32 -9.55 5.85
N THR A 133 15.10 -8.54 6.23
CA THR A 133 14.59 -7.35 6.91
C THR A 133 14.82 -6.11 6.07
N GLY A 134 13.70 -5.52 5.63
CA GLY A 134 13.69 -4.27 4.90
C GLY A 134 13.42 -3.07 5.80
N TYR A 135 13.91 -1.91 5.39
CA TYR A 135 13.62 -0.64 6.07
C TYR A 135 13.57 0.52 5.09
N ALA A 136 12.85 1.59 5.48
CA ALA A 136 12.92 2.88 4.81
C ALA A 136 12.83 4.01 5.82
N ILE A 137 13.54 5.10 5.55
CA ILE A 137 13.44 6.36 6.28
C ILE A 137 13.39 7.48 5.26
N GLU A 138 12.45 8.40 5.45
CA GLU A 138 12.20 9.49 4.51
C GLU A 138 11.98 10.80 5.27
N ALA A 139 12.52 11.89 4.74
CA ALA A 139 12.22 13.25 5.15
C ALA A 139 11.60 14.02 3.98
N GLY A 140 10.59 14.82 4.25
CA GLY A 140 9.83 15.51 3.23
C GLY A 140 9.49 16.95 3.59
N TYR A 141 9.10 17.68 2.55
CA TYR A 141 8.70 19.07 2.61
C TYR A 141 7.39 19.28 1.84
N LEU A 142 6.45 20.01 2.45
CA LEU A 142 5.15 20.35 1.86
C LEU A 142 5.12 21.84 1.51
N PRO A 143 5.64 22.27 0.33
CA PRO A 143 5.71 23.67 -0.06
C PRO A 143 4.34 24.34 -0.17
N ILE A 144 3.34 23.58 -0.59
CA ILE A 144 1.94 23.99 -0.68
C ILE A 144 1.04 22.85 -0.18
N ASN A 145 -0.21 23.18 0.10
CA ASN A 145 -1.16 22.15 0.51
C ASN A 145 -1.36 21.10 -0.60
N GLY A 146 -1.31 19.83 -0.23
CA GLY A 146 -1.48 18.71 -1.15
C GLY A 146 -0.21 18.30 -1.92
N LEU A 147 0.91 19.05 -1.83
CA LEU A 147 2.19 18.66 -2.45
C LEU A 147 3.19 18.24 -1.39
N LEU A 148 3.68 17.01 -1.47
CA LEU A 148 4.81 16.48 -0.71
C LEU A 148 5.96 16.19 -1.67
N LEU A 149 7.15 16.66 -1.33
CA LEU A 149 8.43 16.29 -1.94
C LEU A 149 9.29 15.65 -0.85
N ALA A 150 9.76 14.44 -1.05
CA ALA A 150 10.49 13.70 -0.03
C ALA A 150 11.72 13.00 -0.61
N ALA A 151 12.71 12.81 0.23
CA ALA A 151 13.92 12.06 -0.06
C ALA A 151 14.27 11.19 1.15
N GLY A 152 14.84 10.04 0.89
CA GLY A 152 15.13 9.06 1.93
C GLY A 152 16.14 8.02 1.50
N VAL A 153 16.24 7.00 2.33
CA VAL A 153 16.98 5.78 2.05
C VAL A 153 16.10 4.57 2.36
N SER A 154 16.24 3.52 1.56
CA SER A 154 15.56 2.26 1.77
C SER A 154 16.47 1.08 1.44
N LYS A 155 16.14 -0.06 2.00
CA LYS A 155 16.69 -1.36 1.63
C LYS A 155 15.57 -2.39 1.71
N GLU A 156 15.34 -3.13 0.62
CA GLU A 156 14.42 -4.27 0.56
C GLU A 156 13.05 -4.03 1.25
N ASN A 157 12.54 -2.80 1.15
CA ASN A 157 11.38 -2.39 1.91
C ASN A 157 10.07 -2.70 1.17
N ILE A 158 9.33 -3.68 1.65
CA ILE A 158 7.98 -4.00 1.18
C ILE A 158 6.97 -3.27 2.06
N ASP A 159 6.21 -2.34 1.49
CA ASP A 159 5.13 -1.68 2.23
C ASP A 159 3.88 -2.59 2.31
N ALA A 160 3.92 -3.55 3.24
CA ALA A 160 2.82 -4.49 3.49
C ALA A 160 1.47 -3.78 3.72
N HIS A 161 1.47 -2.53 4.20
CA HIS A 161 0.25 -1.77 4.40
C HIS A 161 -0.39 -1.30 3.08
N GLN A 162 0.41 -1.07 2.04
CA GLN A 162 -0.10 -0.72 0.71
C GLN A 162 -0.60 -1.97 -0.03
N ALA A 163 -0.08 -3.15 0.25
CA ALA A 163 -0.53 -4.40 -0.34
C ALA A 163 -2.04 -4.60 -0.17
N GLY A 164 -2.59 -4.24 0.99
CA GLY A 164 -4.03 -4.28 1.23
C GLY A 164 -4.88 -3.31 0.40
N LYS A 165 -4.26 -2.35 -0.28
CA LYS A 165 -4.96 -1.31 -1.06
C LYS A 165 -4.66 -1.33 -2.54
N LYS A 166 -3.42 -1.67 -2.90
CA LYS A 166 -2.90 -1.57 -4.28
C LYS A 166 -2.61 -2.94 -4.89
N GLY A 167 -2.63 -4.00 -4.08
CA GLY A 167 -2.19 -5.33 -4.44
C GLY A 167 -0.72 -5.58 -4.08
N PHE A 168 -0.37 -6.84 -3.86
CA PHE A 168 0.97 -7.24 -3.43
C PHE A 168 2.00 -7.04 -4.54
N ILE A 169 1.68 -7.47 -5.76
CA ILE A 169 2.57 -7.28 -6.92
C ILE A 169 2.88 -5.81 -7.15
N ASN A 170 1.87 -4.94 -7.10
CA ASN A 170 2.09 -3.50 -7.29
C ASN A 170 2.96 -2.90 -6.18
N THR A 171 2.82 -3.39 -4.94
CA THR A 171 3.64 -2.94 -3.82
C THR A 171 5.06 -3.50 -3.91
N PHE A 172 5.20 -4.77 -4.26
CA PHE A 172 6.50 -5.41 -4.48
C PHE A 172 7.30 -4.74 -5.61
N SER A 173 6.66 -4.39 -6.71
CA SER A 173 7.26 -3.68 -7.84
C SER A 173 7.50 -2.18 -7.58
N SER A 174 7.20 -1.66 -6.40
CA SER A 174 7.51 -0.28 -6.06
C SER A 174 9.03 -0.07 -5.96
N ALA A 175 9.47 1.18 -6.23
CA ALA A 175 10.89 1.53 -6.28
C ALA A 175 11.69 1.10 -5.03
N SER A 176 11.08 1.15 -3.84
CA SER A 176 11.76 0.78 -2.60
C SER A 176 11.84 -0.72 -2.33
N ALA A 177 10.94 -1.51 -2.94
CA ALA A 177 10.93 -2.97 -2.77
C ALA A 177 12.00 -3.67 -3.62
N LEU A 178 12.39 -3.06 -4.74
CA LEU A 178 13.39 -3.61 -5.68
C LEU A 178 14.84 -3.25 -5.33
N ALA A 179 15.09 -2.54 -4.23
CA ALA A 179 16.42 -2.15 -3.82
C ALA A 179 17.05 -3.23 -2.93
N ASP A 180 17.89 -4.09 -3.50
CA ASP A 180 18.63 -5.14 -2.79
C ASP A 180 19.63 -4.55 -1.79
N ASP A 181 20.33 -3.49 -2.18
CA ASP A 181 21.21 -2.70 -1.32
C ASP A 181 20.52 -1.41 -0.86
N THR A 182 21.23 -0.65 -0.01
CA THR A 182 20.72 0.65 0.44
C THR A 182 20.62 1.62 -0.73
N ALA A 183 19.38 1.95 -1.10
CA ALA A 183 19.09 2.89 -2.18
C ALA A 183 18.70 4.27 -1.66
N LEU A 184 19.08 5.33 -2.39
CA LEU A 184 18.55 6.66 -2.21
C LEU A 184 17.15 6.73 -2.84
N THR A 185 16.16 7.20 -2.08
CA THR A 185 14.78 7.32 -2.57
C THR A 185 14.38 8.77 -2.77
N LEU A 186 13.62 9.03 -3.83
CA LEU A 186 12.91 10.28 -4.04
C LEU A 186 11.44 9.99 -4.27
N ARG A 187 10.57 10.80 -3.66
CA ARG A 187 9.12 10.68 -3.81
C ARG A 187 8.45 12.04 -3.93
N ALA A 188 7.49 12.12 -4.83
CA ALA A 188 6.59 13.26 -4.95
C ALA A 188 5.15 12.75 -4.91
N LYS A 189 4.27 13.44 -4.16
CA LYS A 189 2.82 13.23 -4.15
C LYS A 189 2.13 14.57 -4.25
N TYR A 190 1.19 14.69 -5.19
CA TYR A 190 0.42 15.92 -5.37
C TYR A 190 -1.06 15.66 -5.55
N VAL A 191 -1.83 16.02 -4.54
CA VAL A 191 -3.30 16.00 -4.55
C VAL A 191 -3.82 17.40 -4.80
N THR A 192 -4.48 17.62 -5.92
CA THR A 192 -4.93 18.94 -6.35
C THR A 192 -6.25 18.90 -7.11
N LEU A 193 -6.86 20.06 -7.31
CA LEU A 193 -8.03 20.23 -8.20
C LEU A 193 -7.57 20.35 -9.66
N VAL A 194 -8.17 19.54 -10.52
CA VAL A 194 -8.03 19.60 -11.98
C VAL A 194 -9.44 19.81 -12.56
N GLY A 195 -9.73 21.03 -12.95
CA GLY A 195 -11.10 21.42 -13.30
C GLY A 195 -12.03 21.33 -12.09
N ASN A 196 -13.06 20.48 -12.16
CA ASN A 196 -14.05 20.29 -11.10
C ASN A 196 -13.78 19.02 -10.25
N HIS A 197 -12.72 18.28 -10.55
CA HIS A 197 -12.39 17.02 -9.91
C HIS A 197 -11.05 17.13 -9.17
N TYR A 198 -10.88 16.38 -8.10
CA TYR A 198 -9.56 16.18 -7.53
C TYR A 198 -8.78 15.15 -8.34
N ALA A 199 -7.47 15.30 -8.37
CA ALA A 199 -6.54 14.30 -8.86
C ALA A 199 -5.38 14.15 -7.89
N ASN A 200 -4.83 12.94 -7.80
CA ASN A 200 -3.57 12.61 -7.14
C ASN A 200 -2.56 12.21 -8.20
N PHE A 201 -1.35 12.74 -8.11
CA PHE A 201 -0.21 12.34 -8.92
C PHE A 201 0.90 11.90 -7.98
N GLU A 202 1.47 10.74 -8.22
CA GLU A 202 2.59 10.21 -7.46
C GLU A 202 3.73 9.85 -8.41
N ALA A 203 4.96 10.09 -7.97
CA ALA A 203 6.16 9.61 -8.61
C ALA A 203 7.16 9.21 -7.54
N SER A 204 7.85 8.10 -7.75
CA SER A 204 8.88 7.59 -6.86
C SER A 204 10.03 6.98 -7.65
N THR A 205 11.22 7.03 -7.08
CA THR A 205 12.39 6.33 -7.59
C THR A 205 13.30 5.92 -6.44
N ALA A 206 13.99 4.80 -6.63
CA ALA A 206 15.07 4.34 -5.77
C ALA A 206 16.32 4.14 -6.62
N PHE A 207 17.41 4.79 -6.21
CA PHE A 207 18.73 4.72 -6.84
C PHE A 207 19.63 3.85 -5.96
N GLY A 208 19.95 2.66 -6.41
CA GLY A 208 20.90 1.71 -5.84
C GLY A 208 21.83 1.21 -6.93
N ASP A 209 22.27 -0.03 -6.84
CA ASP A 209 22.98 -0.69 -7.92
C ASP A 209 22.10 -0.75 -9.17
N GLU A 210 20.79 -1.00 -8.96
CA GLU A 210 19.74 -0.85 -9.95
C GLU A 210 18.85 0.36 -9.62
N THR A 211 18.22 0.92 -10.64
CA THR A 211 17.28 2.04 -10.46
C THR A 211 15.85 1.55 -10.71
N ALA A 212 14.99 1.67 -9.70
CA ALA A 212 13.57 1.43 -9.84
C ALA A 212 12.80 2.77 -9.81
N TYR A 213 11.72 2.86 -10.59
CA TYR A 213 10.89 4.04 -10.63
C TYR A 213 9.42 3.70 -10.87
N GLY A 214 8.55 4.57 -10.40
CA GLY A 214 7.13 4.41 -10.56
C GLY A 214 6.40 5.73 -10.67
N VAL A 215 5.30 5.74 -11.41
CA VAL A 215 4.38 6.86 -11.53
C VAL A 215 2.95 6.37 -11.38
N ALA A 216 2.11 7.18 -10.74
CA ALA A 216 0.70 6.86 -10.56
C ALA A 216 -0.16 8.13 -10.68
N ALA A 217 -1.39 7.94 -11.12
CA ALA A 217 -2.40 8.99 -11.11
C ALA A 217 -3.76 8.42 -10.71
N ASP A 218 -4.48 9.14 -9.84
CA ASP A 218 -5.86 8.86 -9.48
C ASP A 218 -6.74 10.05 -9.81
N LEU A 219 -7.87 9.80 -10.45
CA LEU A 219 -8.93 10.77 -10.65
C LEU A 219 -10.04 10.50 -9.65
N TYR A 220 -10.42 11.50 -8.87
CA TYR A 220 -11.57 11.46 -7.98
C TYR A 220 -12.79 11.99 -8.71
N VAL A 221 -13.61 11.06 -9.23
CA VAL A 221 -14.86 11.39 -9.95
C VAL A 221 -15.82 12.18 -9.05
N ASP A 222 -15.86 11.79 -7.78
CA ASP A 222 -16.48 12.50 -6.68
C ASP A 222 -15.66 12.24 -5.38
N PRO A 223 -15.96 12.87 -4.24
CA PRO A 223 -15.20 12.63 -3.00
C PRO A 223 -15.16 11.17 -2.54
N THR A 224 -16.05 10.31 -3.04
CA THR A 224 -16.19 8.91 -2.62
C THR A 224 -15.71 7.89 -3.65
N LEU A 225 -15.50 8.29 -4.92
CA LEU A 225 -15.12 7.38 -6.01
C LEU A 225 -13.82 7.86 -6.65
N SER A 226 -12.83 6.98 -6.66
CA SER A 226 -11.60 7.17 -7.43
C SER A 226 -11.40 6.06 -8.46
N VAL A 227 -10.73 6.42 -9.55
CA VAL A 227 -10.15 5.50 -10.52
C VAL A 227 -8.70 5.92 -10.74
N GLY A 228 -7.80 4.96 -10.85
CA GLY A 228 -6.38 5.25 -10.95
C GLY A 228 -5.64 4.27 -11.84
N VAL A 229 -4.45 4.71 -12.25
CA VAL A 229 -3.50 3.91 -13.03
C VAL A 229 -2.11 4.08 -12.42
N SER A 230 -1.24 3.08 -12.61
CA SER A 230 0.17 3.20 -12.28
C SER A 230 1.03 2.40 -13.25
N VAL A 231 2.28 2.84 -13.36
CA VAL A 231 3.34 2.18 -14.11
C VAL A 231 4.56 2.14 -13.20
N ASN A 232 5.17 0.96 -13.07
CA ASN A 232 6.43 0.76 -12.36
C ASN A 232 7.40 0.04 -13.28
N ASP A 233 8.68 0.37 -13.18
CA ASP A 233 9.73 -0.21 -13.99
C ASP A 233 11.07 -0.14 -13.25
N ALA A 234 12.04 -0.95 -13.66
CA ALA A 234 13.39 -0.96 -13.09
C ALA A 234 14.44 -1.21 -14.18
N THR A 235 15.69 -0.81 -13.88
CA THR A 235 16.83 -1.11 -14.76
C THR A 235 17.42 -2.50 -14.51
N LEU A 236 16.79 -3.30 -13.64
CA LEU A 236 17.16 -4.68 -13.39
C LEU A 236 16.96 -5.53 -14.65
N ASP A 237 17.96 -6.32 -15.01
CA ASP A 237 17.85 -7.27 -16.12
C ASP A 237 16.66 -8.22 -15.86
N ASP A 238 15.86 -8.49 -16.89
CA ASP A 238 14.67 -9.35 -16.86
C ASP A 238 13.50 -8.81 -16.00
N PHE A 239 13.53 -7.53 -15.58
CA PHE A 239 12.38 -6.90 -14.96
C PHE A 239 11.47 -6.26 -16.00
N ASP A 240 10.24 -6.73 -16.07
CA ASP A 240 9.24 -6.21 -17.00
C ASP A 240 8.43 -5.08 -16.41
N THR A 241 8.05 -4.10 -17.24
CA THR A 241 7.21 -2.98 -16.85
C THR A 241 5.88 -3.47 -16.31
N VAL A 242 5.52 -3.04 -15.10
CA VAL A 242 4.28 -3.37 -14.41
C VAL A 242 3.25 -2.27 -14.59
N PHE A 243 2.09 -2.60 -15.15
CA PHE A 243 0.95 -1.70 -15.32
C PHE A 243 -0.18 -2.08 -14.37
N SER A 244 -0.81 -1.09 -13.74
CA SER A 244 -1.96 -1.35 -12.89
C SER A 244 -3.08 -0.35 -13.13
N VAL A 245 -4.30 -0.83 -12.99
CA VAL A 245 -5.52 -0.02 -12.91
C VAL A 245 -6.23 -0.33 -11.60
N ARG A 246 -6.85 0.68 -11.00
CA ARG A 246 -7.56 0.51 -9.74
C ARG A 246 -8.80 1.38 -9.66
N ALA A 247 -9.76 0.95 -8.86
CA ALA A 247 -10.92 1.74 -8.50
C ALA A 247 -11.23 1.55 -7.01
N GLN A 248 -11.66 2.61 -6.33
CA GLN A 248 -12.09 2.55 -4.93
C GLN A 248 -13.37 3.35 -4.75
N LYS A 249 -14.34 2.78 -4.02
CA LYS A 249 -15.60 3.43 -3.66
C LYS A 249 -15.81 3.41 -2.16
N PHE A 250 -15.99 4.60 -1.59
CA PHE A 250 -16.51 4.79 -0.25
C PHE A 250 -18.04 4.78 -0.30
N PHE A 251 -18.65 3.79 0.31
CA PHE A 251 -20.12 3.70 0.48
C PHE A 251 -20.60 4.60 1.62
N THR A 252 -19.75 4.77 2.61
CA THR A 252 -19.88 5.73 3.71
C THR A 252 -18.49 6.31 4.00
N PRO A 253 -18.36 7.39 4.78
CA PRO A 253 -17.03 7.86 5.20
C PRO A 253 -16.18 6.81 5.93
N ALA A 254 -16.83 5.79 6.50
CA ALA A 254 -16.20 4.71 7.28
C ALA A 254 -15.93 3.43 6.48
N ILE A 255 -16.61 3.19 5.36
CA ILE A 255 -16.57 1.91 4.64
C ILE A 255 -16.26 2.16 3.16
N ALA A 256 -15.20 1.51 2.67
CA ALA A 256 -14.88 1.47 1.25
C ALA A 256 -14.60 0.05 0.78
N ALA A 257 -14.76 -0.15 -0.53
CA ALA A 257 -14.21 -1.30 -1.23
C ALA A 257 -13.44 -0.84 -2.46
N GLY A 258 -12.46 -1.62 -2.88
CA GLY A 258 -11.63 -1.36 -4.04
C GLY A 258 -11.38 -2.62 -4.84
N LEU A 259 -10.99 -2.40 -6.09
CA LEU A 259 -10.55 -3.39 -7.05
C LEU A 259 -9.25 -2.92 -7.66
N ASN A 260 -8.35 -3.85 -7.97
CA ASN A 260 -7.15 -3.58 -8.76
C ASN A 260 -6.94 -4.71 -9.77
N TYR A 261 -6.38 -4.35 -10.90
CA TYR A 261 -5.84 -5.27 -11.89
C TYR A 261 -4.43 -4.81 -12.22
N THR A 262 -3.49 -5.74 -12.21
CA THR A 262 -2.09 -5.50 -12.50
C THR A 262 -1.64 -6.48 -13.57
N THR A 263 -0.86 -6.02 -14.53
CA THR A 263 -0.31 -6.84 -15.60
C THR A 263 1.16 -6.52 -15.85
N THR A 264 1.93 -7.52 -16.15
CA THR A 264 3.32 -7.44 -16.61
C THR A 264 3.56 -8.53 -17.67
N ASP A 265 4.74 -8.61 -18.28
CA ASP A 265 5.02 -9.74 -19.18
C ASP A 265 5.07 -11.04 -18.36
N GLY A 266 4.25 -12.00 -18.74
CA GLY A 266 4.14 -13.31 -18.06
C GLY A 266 3.37 -13.33 -16.73
N ALA A 267 2.68 -12.26 -16.31
CA ALA A 267 1.81 -12.34 -15.13
C ALA A 267 0.66 -11.34 -15.14
N ASP A 268 -0.51 -11.82 -14.74
CA ASP A 268 -1.73 -11.04 -14.56
C ASP A 268 -2.27 -11.21 -13.13
N SER A 269 -2.71 -10.13 -12.51
CA SER A 269 -3.22 -10.15 -11.14
C SER A 269 -4.53 -9.40 -11.02
N PHE A 270 -5.45 -9.96 -10.24
CA PHE A 270 -6.72 -9.33 -9.87
C PHE A 270 -6.90 -9.31 -8.37
N GLY A 271 -7.14 -8.13 -7.80
CA GLY A 271 -7.30 -7.93 -6.37
C GLY A 271 -8.60 -7.23 -5.98
N ILE A 272 -9.07 -7.57 -4.79
CA ILE A 272 -10.17 -6.89 -4.11
C ILE A 272 -9.71 -6.42 -2.74
N ASN A 273 -10.19 -5.28 -2.28
CA ASN A 273 -9.86 -4.79 -0.94
C ASN A 273 -11.03 -4.10 -0.27
N GLY A 274 -10.97 -4.04 1.07
CA GLY A 274 -11.92 -3.35 1.91
C GLY A 274 -11.23 -2.44 2.90
N THR A 275 -11.83 -1.29 3.20
CA THR A 275 -11.37 -0.33 4.21
C THR A 275 -12.48 -0.08 5.21
N PHE A 276 -12.12 -0.11 6.49
CA PHE A 276 -13.00 0.27 7.59
C PHE A 276 -12.32 1.31 8.48
N ARG A 277 -13.06 2.40 8.81
CA ARG A 277 -12.58 3.54 9.61
C ARG A 277 -13.47 3.80 10.82
N PHE A 278 -12.90 4.15 11.96
CA PHE A 278 -13.63 4.44 13.19
C PHE A 278 -12.87 5.38 14.12
#